data_8fbd3af43ffb4a26c57cfc534c09d1e9
#
_entry.id   8fbd3af43ffb4a26c57cfc534c09d1e9
#
_cell.length_a   1.000
_cell.length_b   1.000
_cell.length_c   1.000
_cell.angle_alpha   90.00
_cell.angle_beta   90.00
_cell.angle_gamma   90.00
#
_symmetry.space_group_name_H-M   'P 1'
#
loop_
_entity.id
_entity.type
_entity.pdbx_description
1 polymer ?
#
loop_
_entity_poly.entity_id
_entity_poly.type
_entity_poly.pdbx_seq_one_letter_code
_entity_poly.pdbx_strand_id
1 'polypeptide(L)'
;ITTIIYWGVMIVFSAVVLGVLGADGAYCKIQTSMAGWKSFYNISYLQEYLIVMFGGYIGTVFIILLTMLVSVKTKSAVLAVIVPFIVVFIPSFLNSSSNYIVAKLLGLLPDQLLQLNVAISYFNLYDIGIQIIGAVELLFIIYLIGIILLCPMLYSTNKRIPGK
;
A
#
# COMPACT_ATOMS: atom_id res chain seq x y z
N ILE A 1 -17.71 2.95 6.99
CA ILE A 1 -17.69 1.66 7.70
C ILE A 1 -16.28 1.06 7.60
N THR A 2 -15.70 0.85 6.43
CA THR A 2 -14.37 0.23 6.23
C THR A 2 -13.27 0.95 7.01
N THR A 3 -13.26 2.27 7.00
CA THR A 3 -12.29 3.09 7.76
C THR A 3 -12.36 2.78 9.25
N ILE A 4 -13.58 2.72 9.80
CA ILE A 4 -13.79 2.44 11.24
C ILE A 4 -13.32 1.03 11.58
N ILE A 5 -13.64 0.05 10.73
CA ILE A 5 -13.22 -1.35 10.94
C ILE A 5 -11.68 -1.45 10.87
N TYR A 6 -11.05 -0.86 9.83
CA TYR A 6 -9.61 -0.91 9.68
C TYR A 6 -8.89 -0.33 10.91
N TRP A 7 -9.22 0.92 11.28
CA TRP A 7 -8.57 1.56 12.41
C TRP A 7 -8.91 0.90 13.74
N GLY A 8 -10.14 0.40 13.91
CA GLY A 8 -10.54 -0.36 15.09
C GLY A 8 -9.69 -1.63 15.27
N VAL A 9 -9.53 -2.41 14.21
CA VAL A 9 -8.69 -3.63 14.22
C VAL A 9 -7.22 -3.28 14.49
N MET A 10 -6.69 -2.24 13.83
CA MET A 10 -5.30 -1.83 14.02
C MET A 10 -5.01 -1.32 15.43
N ILE A 11 -5.93 -0.57 16.03
CA ILE A 11 -5.79 -0.08 17.41
C ILE A 11 -5.81 -1.25 18.39
N VAL A 12 -6.78 -2.17 18.26
CA VAL A 12 -6.86 -3.36 19.11
C VAL A 12 -5.61 -4.22 18.99
N PHE A 13 -5.17 -4.49 17.76
CA PHE A 13 -3.95 -5.25 17.51
C PHE A 13 -2.72 -4.58 18.14
N SER A 14 -2.59 -3.27 17.95
CA SER A 14 -1.49 -2.48 18.54
C SER A 14 -1.50 -2.54 20.07
N ALA A 15 -2.68 -2.40 20.68
CA ALA A 15 -2.83 -2.47 22.13
C ALA A 15 -2.45 -3.85 22.69
N VAL A 16 -2.84 -4.93 22.00
CA VAL A 16 -2.46 -6.29 22.37
C VAL A 16 -0.95 -6.51 22.21
N VAL A 17 -0.37 -6.11 21.09
CA VAL A 17 1.07 -6.30 20.84
C VAL A 17 1.90 -5.51 21.85
N LEU A 18 1.60 -4.24 22.06
CA LEU A 18 2.33 -3.40 23.02
C LEU A 18 2.10 -3.86 24.47
N GLY A 19 0.91 -4.36 24.80
CA GLY A 19 0.58 -4.88 26.12
C GLY A 19 1.27 -6.19 26.46
N VAL A 20 1.48 -7.07 25.46
CA VAL A 20 2.09 -8.39 25.66
C VAL A 20 3.60 -8.35 25.48
N LEU A 21 4.09 -7.66 24.44
CA LEU A 21 5.52 -7.65 24.07
C LEU A 21 6.28 -6.45 24.66
N GLY A 22 5.55 -5.45 25.18
CA GLY A 22 6.14 -4.21 25.65
C GLY A 22 6.52 -3.27 24.50
N ALA A 23 6.98 -2.07 24.88
CA ALA A 23 7.44 -1.04 23.94
C ALA A 23 8.97 -0.93 23.90
N ASP A 24 9.68 -1.91 24.48
CA ASP A 24 11.13 -1.93 24.53
C ASP A 24 11.71 -1.98 23.13
N GLY A 25 12.60 -1.05 22.82
CA GLY A 25 13.18 -0.94 21.48
C GLY A 25 12.34 -0.20 20.44
N ALA A 26 11.14 0.26 20.75
CA ALA A 26 10.29 1.00 19.79
C ALA A 26 10.98 2.25 19.20
N TYR A 27 11.86 2.87 19.97
CA TYR A 27 12.64 4.04 19.56
C TYR A 27 14.00 3.69 18.95
N CYS A 28 14.40 2.41 18.96
CA CYS A 28 15.62 1.97 18.29
C CYS A 28 15.49 2.17 16.78
N LYS A 29 16.61 2.43 16.12
CA LYS A 29 16.66 2.57 14.67
C LYS A 29 16.51 1.22 13.99
N ILE A 30 15.76 1.15 12.91
CA ILE A 30 15.55 -0.10 12.14
C ILE A 30 16.87 -0.69 11.64
N GLN A 31 17.87 0.15 11.36
CA GLN A 31 19.20 -0.25 10.91
C GLN A 31 20.00 -1.05 11.95
N THR A 32 19.57 -1.06 13.22
CA THR A 32 20.20 -1.90 14.26
C THR A 32 19.84 -3.37 14.13
N SER A 33 18.86 -3.74 13.32
CA SER A 33 18.47 -5.12 13.07
C SER A 33 19.10 -5.68 11.79
N MET A 34 19.21 -7.00 11.73
CA MET A 34 19.66 -7.69 10.52
C MET A 34 18.73 -7.48 9.32
N ALA A 35 17.44 -7.23 9.55
CA ALA A 35 16.48 -6.98 8.48
C ALA A 35 16.57 -5.55 7.93
N GLY A 36 16.80 -4.58 8.79
CA GLY A 36 16.78 -3.15 8.45
C GLY A 36 18.14 -2.53 8.15
N TRP A 37 19.26 -3.26 8.26
CA TRP A 37 20.61 -2.69 8.12
C TRP A 37 20.88 -2.12 6.70
N LYS A 38 20.17 -2.62 5.68
CA LYS A 38 20.25 -2.12 4.30
C LYS A 38 19.30 -0.97 4.02
N SER A 39 18.47 -0.59 4.99
CA SER A 39 17.48 0.45 4.76
C SER A 39 18.16 1.81 4.57
N PHE A 40 17.67 2.56 3.59
CA PHE A 40 18.02 3.97 3.38
C PHE A 40 17.40 4.87 4.45
N TYR A 41 16.29 4.44 5.04
CA TYR A 41 15.48 5.25 5.95
C TYR A 41 16.07 5.23 7.37
N ASN A 42 16.44 6.41 7.88
CA ASN A 42 16.90 6.57 9.26
C ASN A 42 15.72 6.80 10.22
N ILE A 43 14.85 5.80 10.32
CA ILE A 43 13.62 5.85 11.13
C ILE A 43 13.69 4.86 12.29
N SER A 44 12.86 5.07 13.32
CA SER A 44 12.68 4.12 14.41
C SER A 44 11.63 3.06 14.06
N TYR A 45 11.62 1.94 14.81
CA TYR A 45 10.58 0.92 14.64
C TYR A 45 9.16 1.46 14.82
N LEU A 46 8.96 2.40 15.74
CA LEU A 46 7.66 3.05 15.91
C LEU A 46 7.26 3.85 14.67
N GLN A 47 8.21 4.58 14.07
CA GLN A 47 7.96 5.33 12.84
C GLN A 47 7.67 4.39 11.66
N GLU A 48 8.44 3.31 11.51
CA GLU A 48 8.18 2.28 10.52
C GLU A 48 6.76 1.71 10.68
N TYR A 49 6.39 1.33 11.90
CA TYR A 49 5.07 0.81 12.21
C TYR A 49 3.95 1.77 11.81
N LEU A 50 4.08 3.06 12.12
CA LEU A 50 3.10 4.06 11.73
C LEU A 50 3.01 4.22 10.20
N ILE A 51 4.15 4.25 9.50
CA ILE A 51 4.21 4.32 8.04
C ILE A 51 3.50 3.11 7.42
N VAL A 52 3.75 1.91 7.92
CA VAL A 52 3.10 0.67 7.46
C VAL A 52 1.60 0.70 7.70
N MET A 53 1.15 1.18 8.86
CA MET A 53 -0.28 1.35 9.17
C MET A 53 -0.98 2.30 8.17
N PHE A 54 -0.39 3.48 7.95
CA PHE A 54 -0.96 4.46 7.02
C PHE A 54 -0.93 3.97 5.57
N GLY A 55 0.16 3.33 5.15
CA GLY A 55 0.28 2.75 3.82
C GLY A 55 -0.73 1.64 3.57
N GLY A 56 -0.89 0.73 4.53
CA GLY A 56 -1.91 -0.31 4.47
C GLY A 56 -3.33 0.24 4.37
N TYR A 57 -3.61 1.35 5.08
CA TYR A 57 -4.91 2.04 4.97
C TYR A 57 -5.13 2.63 3.57
N ILE A 58 -4.15 3.35 3.03
CA ILE A 58 -4.21 3.93 1.67
C ILE A 58 -4.40 2.82 0.63
N GLY A 59 -3.62 1.73 0.73
CA GLY A 59 -3.74 0.57 -0.15
C GLY A 59 -5.12 -0.06 -0.09
N THR A 60 -5.66 -0.23 1.11
CA THR A 60 -7.02 -0.77 1.31
C THR A 60 -8.08 0.13 0.67
N VAL A 61 -8.02 1.44 0.88
CA VAL A 61 -8.96 2.41 0.28
C VAL A 61 -8.86 2.37 -1.25
N PHE A 62 -7.66 2.34 -1.81
CA PHE A 62 -7.44 2.25 -3.25
C PHE A 62 -8.07 0.98 -3.84
N ILE A 63 -7.83 -0.17 -3.24
CA ILE A 63 -8.38 -1.46 -3.71
C ILE A 63 -9.91 -1.46 -3.64
N ILE A 64 -10.50 -0.90 -2.59
CA ILE A 64 -11.96 -0.79 -2.45
C ILE A 64 -12.54 0.10 -3.56
N LEU A 65 -11.95 1.27 -3.82
CA LEU A 65 -12.40 2.16 -4.88
C LEU A 65 -12.27 1.50 -6.26
N LEU A 66 -11.18 0.78 -6.50
CA LEU A 66 -10.98 0.00 -7.72
C LEU A 66 -12.05 -1.08 -7.87
N THR A 67 -12.33 -1.84 -6.80
CA THR A 67 -13.39 -2.87 -6.77
C THR A 67 -14.76 -2.27 -7.10
N MET A 68 -15.09 -1.13 -6.48
CA MET A 68 -16.34 -0.43 -6.73
C MET A 68 -16.44 0.05 -8.20
N LEU A 69 -15.36 0.62 -8.75
CA LEU A 69 -15.31 1.07 -10.13
C LEU A 69 -15.51 -0.08 -11.12
N VAL A 70 -14.83 -1.22 -10.90
CA VAL A 70 -14.97 -2.42 -11.71
C VAL A 70 -16.40 -2.95 -11.62
N SER A 71 -16.96 -3.05 -10.42
CA SER A 71 -18.32 -3.51 -10.18
C SER A 71 -19.36 -2.69 -10.95
N VAL A 72 -19.26 -1.37 -10.88
CA VAL A 72 -20.19 -0.45 -11.56
C VAL A 72 -20.05 -0.53 -13.07
N LYS A 73 -18.83 -0.63 -13.61
CA LYS A 73 -18.58 -0.71 -15.05
C LYS A 73 -18.96 -2.05 -15.67
N THR A 74 -18.64 -3.14 -15.01
CA THR A 74 -18.84 -4.51 -15.54
C THR A 74 -20.21 -5.09 -15.19
N LYS A 75 -20.90 -4.52 -14.20
CA LYS A 75 -22.15 -5.06 -13.62
C LYS A 75 -22.04 -6.53 -13.19
N SER A 76 -20.83 -7.01 -12.95
CA SER A 76 -20.49 -8.38 -12.56
C SER A 76 -19.79 -8.41 -11.21
N ALA A 77 -20.39 -9.09 -10.25
CA ALA A 77 -19.79 -9.30 -8.94
C ALA A 77 -18.50 -10.13 -9.01
N VAL A 78 -18.45 -11.08 -9.95
CA VAL A 78 -17.30 -11.96 -10.15
C VAL A 78 -16.08 -11.15 -10.63
N LEU A 79 -16.25 -10.31 -11.65
CA LEU A 79 -15.17 -9.45 -12.15
C LEU A 79 -14.73 -8.40 -11.13
N ALA A 80 -15.66 -7.91 -10.31
CA ALA A 80 -15.35 -6.96 -9.24
C ALA A 80 -14.40 -7.54 -8.18
N VAL A 81 -14.39 -8.85 -7.99
CA VAL A 81 -13.46 -9.54 -7.07
C VAL A 81 -12.19 -9.96 -7.80
N ILE A 82 -12.31 -10.55 -9.00
CA ILE A 82 -11.16 -11.10 -9.73
C ILE A 82 -10.16 -10.01 -10.14
N VAL A 83 -10.63 -8.86 -10.64
CA VAL A 83 -9.71 -7.82 -11.15
C VAL A 83 -8.82 -7.24 -10.04
N PRO A 84 -9.35 -6.78 -8.89
CA PRO A 84 -8.49 -6.32 -7.80
C PRO A 84 -7.58 -7.43 -7.25
N PHE A 85 -8.10 -8.67 -7.16
CA PHE A 85 -7.28 -9.81 -6.75
C PHE A 85 -6.06 -10.00 -7.66
N ILE A 86 -6.28 -10.00 -8.98
CA ILE A 86 -5.20 -10.10 -9.96
C ILE A 86 -4.20 -8.95 -9.78
N VAL A 87 -4.66 -7.72 -9.64
CA VAL A 87 -3.80 -6.52 -9.48
C VAL A 87 -2.92 -6.61 -8.24
N VAL A 88 -3.44 -7.19 -7.14
CA VAL A 88 -2.67 -7.35 -5.90
C VAL A 88 -1.72 -8.55 -5.94
N PHE A 89 -2.11 -9.66 -6.56
CA PHE A 89 -1.34 -10.90 -6.50
C PHE A 89 -0.39 -11.13 -7.68
N ILE A 90 -0.63 -10.52 -8.85
CA ILE A 90 0.27 -10.64 -10.02
C ILE A 90 1.74 -10.33 -9.67
N PRO A 91 2.06 -9.28 -8.89
CA PRO A 91 3.45 -8.97 -8.58
C PRO A 91 4.18 -10.10 -7.87
N SER A 92 3.48 -10.79 -6.96
CA SER A 92 4.06 -11.89 -6.20
C SER A 92 4.51 -13.06 -7.08
N PHE A 93 3.85 -13.26 -8.24
CA PHE A 93 4.22 -14.30 -9.21
C PHE A 93 5.31 -13.86 -10.19
N LEU A 94 5.44 -12.56 -10.44
CA LEU A 94 6.38 -12.00 -11.41
C LEU A 94 7.72 -11.55 -10.79
N ASN A 95 7.85 -11.64 -9.47
CA ASN A 95 8.99 -11.11 -8.71
C ASN A 95 10.34 -11.80 -8.98
N SER A 96 10.38 -12.84 -9.83
CA SER A 96 11.60 -13.52 -10.27
C SER A 96 12.19 -12.99 -11.58
N SER A 97 11.71 -11.86 -12.08
CA SER A 97 12.19 -11.26 -13.32
C SER A 97 13.60 -10.67 -13.11
N SER A 98 14.56 -11.15 -13.88
CA SER A 98 15.93 -10.62 -13.91
C SER A 98 16.04 -9.24 -14.59
N ASN A 99 14.94 -8.72 -15.12
CA ASN A 99 14.92 -7.45 -15.82
C ASN A 99 14.71 -6.30 -14.82
N TYR A 100 15.70 -5.41 -14.70
CA TYR A 100 15.72 -4.27 -13.80
C TYR A 100 14.49 -3.34 -13.94
N ILE A 101 14.05 -3.08 -15.18
CA ILE A 101 12.90 -2.20 -15.44
C ILE A 101 11.61 -2.84 -14.91
N VAL A 102 11.44 -4.14 -15.18
CA VAL A 102 10.26 -4.89 -14.70
C VAL A 102 10.24 -4.94 -13.18
N ALA A 103 11.37 -5.20 -12.55
CA ALA A 103 11.47 -5.20 -11.09
C ALA A 103 11.11 -3.84 -10.47
N LYS A 104 11.54 -2.73 -11.07
CA LYS A 104 11.15 -1.37 -10.64
C LYS A 104 9.65 -1.10 -10.82
N LEU A 105 9.05 -1.51 -11.93
CA LEU A 105 7.62 -1.35 -12.16
C LEU A 105 6.80 -2.20 -11.18
N LEU A 106 7.22 -3.44 -10.93
CA LEU A 106 6.59 -4.31 -9.93
C LEU A 106 6.67 -3.72 -8.52
N GLY A 107 7.77 -3.03 -8.20
CA GLY A 107 7.94 -2.31 -6.93
C GLY A 107 6.97 -1.14 -6.70
N LEU A 108 6.17 -0.74 -7.69
CA LEU A 108 5.17 0.32 -7.58
C LEU A 108 3.73 -0.22 -7.54
N LEU A 109 3.54 -1.53 -7.54
CA LEU A 109 2.21 -2.14 -7.51
C LEU A 109 1.58 -2.13 -6.10
N PRO A 110 0.25 -2.30 -5.98
CA PRO A 110 -0.46 -2.14 -4.71
C PRO A 110 -0.02 -3.12 -3.61
N ASP A 111 0.53 -4.28 -3.97
CA ASP A 111 1.09 -5.25 -3.02
C ASP A 111 2.23 -4.65 -2.19
N GLN A 112 3.07 -3.82 -2.81
CA GLN A 112 4.18 -3.15 -2.13
C GLN A 112 3.69 -2.13 -1.09
N LEU A 113 2.54 -1.52 -1.32
CA LEU A 113 1.91 -0.62 -0.35
C LEU A 113 1.33 -1.41 0.85
N LEU A 114 0.89 -2.64 0.63
CA LEU A 114 0.44 -3.54 1.69
C LEU A 114 1.62 -4.18 2.45
N GLN A 115 2.80 -4.23 1.83
CA GLN A 115 4.03 -4.79 2.38
C GLN A 115 5.13 -3.73 2.53
N LEU A 116 4.78 -2.54 3.02
CA LEU A 116 5.71 -1.41 3.13
C LEU A 116 6.95 -1.70 3.99
N ASN A 117 6.86 -2.60 4.95
CA ASN A 117 8.01 -3.08 5.72
C ASN A 117 9.10 -3.64 4.81
N VAL A 118 8.73 -4.33 3.73
CA VAL A 118 9.66 -4.85 2.73
C VAL A 118 10.25 -3.69 1.92
N ALA A 119 9.43 -2.75 1.46
CA ALA A 119 9.89 -1.57 0.71
C ALA A 119 10.83 -0.67 1.53
N ILE A 120 10.61 -0.54 2.84
CA ILE A 120 11.47 0.20 3.78
C ILE A 120 12.81 -0.52 3.99
N SER A 121 12.79 -1.85 4.05
CA SER A 121 13.98 -2.66 4.32
C SER A 121 14.95 -2.73 3.13
N TYR A 122 14.47 -2.52 1.90
CA TYR A 122 15.30 -2.56 0.71
C TYR A 122 15.67 -1.16 0.22
N PHE A 123 16.89 -1.06 -0.33
CA PHE A 123 17.42 0.17 -0.93
C PHE A 123 16.85 0.33 -2.36
N ASN A 124 15.66 0.90 -2.46
CA ASN A 124 15.00 1.19 -3.75
C ASN A 124 14.83 2.69 -3.93
N LEU A 125 15.59 3.25 -4.87
CA LEU A 125 15.52 4.65 -5.26
C LEU A 125 15.03 4.77 -6.70
N TYR A 126 14.18 5.77 -6.93
CA TYR A 126 13.64 6.11 -8.23
C TYR A 126 14.18 7.47 -8.66
N ASP A 127 14.86 7.49 -9.81
CA ASP A 127 15.32 8.73 -10.44
C ASP A 127 14.19 9.26 -11.33
N ILE A 128 13.68 10.45 -10.99
CA ILE A 128 12.63 11.16 -11.76
C ILE A 128 13.28 12.38 -12.45
N GLY A 129 14.51 12.29 -12.86
CA GLY A 129 15.24 13.25 -13.68
C GLY A 129 15.72 14.50 -12.93
N ILE A 130 14.97 15.01 -11.95
CA ILE A 130 15.35 16.21 -11.16
C ILE A 130 15.70 15.81 -9.72
N GLN A 131 15.07 14.77 -9.21
CA GLN A 131 15.24 14.33 -7.83
C GLN A 131 15.23 12.81 -7.73
N ILE A 132 16.01 12.29 -6.79
CA ILE A 132 16.00 10.89 -6.40
C ILE A 132 14.99 10.76 -5.26
N ILE A 133 13.95 9.95 -5.46
CA ILE A 133 12.86 9.73 -4.52
C ILE A 133 12.90 8.29 -4.02
N GLY A 134 12.66 8.07 -2.74
CA GLY A 134 12.54 6.74 -2.16
C GLY A 134 11.28 6.01 -2.64
N ALA A 135 11.30 4.69 -2.58
CA ALA A 135 10.17 3.86 -2.99
C ALA A 135 8.90 4.15 -2.19
N VAL A 136 9.04 4.40 -0.89
CA VAL A 136 7.91 4.64 0.02
C VAL A 136 7.19 5.93 -0.33
N GLU A 137 7.94 7.03 -0.49
CA GLU A 137 7.38 8.34 -0.84
C GLU A 137 6.68 8.28 -2.20
N LEU A 138 7.30 7.60 -3.16
CA LEU A 138 6.73 7.46 -4.50
C LEU A 138 5.43 6.65 -4.49
N LEU A 139 5.37 5.56 -3.73
CA LEU A 139 4.15 4.78 -3.52
C LEU A 139 3.03 5.63 -2.92
N PHE A 140 3.31 6.37 -1.86
CA PHE A 140 2.30 7.26 -1.26
C PHE A 140 1.75 8.27 -2.27
N ILE A 141 2.63 8.93 -3.03
CA ILE A 141 2.23 9.92 -4.05
C ILE A 141 1.34 9.28 -5.12
N ILE A 142 1.76 8.15 -5.70
CA ILE A 142 1.02 7.46 -6.77
C ILE A 142 -0.37 7.06 -6.29
N TYR A 143 -0.48 6.44 -5.11
CA TYR A 143 -1.76 5.94 -4.63
C TYR A 143 -2.69 7.01 -4.10
N LEU A 144 -2.18 8.11 -3.54
CA LEU A 144 -2.99 9.27 -3.20
C LEU A 144 -3.56 9.94 -4.45
N ILE A 145 -2.74 10.13 -5.50
CA ILE A 145 -3.22 10.64 -6.80
C ILE A 145 -4.24 9.66 -7.39
N GLY A 146 -3.97 8.35 -7.32
CA GLY A 146 -4.90 7.32 -7.79
C GLY A 146 -6.26 7.39 -7.10
N ILE A 147 -6.29 7.56 -5.79
CA ILE A 147 -7.55 7.73 -5.02
C ILE A 147 -8.28 9.00 -5.45
N ILE A 148 -7.57 10.13 -5.58
CA ILE A 148 -8.15 11.41 -6.02
C ILE A 148 -8.77 11.29 -7.41
N LEU A 149 -8.17 10.53 -8.32
CA LEU A 149 -8.70 10.30 -9.67
C LEU A 149 -9.87 9.30 -9.70
N LEU A 150 -9.81 8.26 -8.86
CA LEU A 150 -10.87 7.23 -8.81
C LEU A 150 -12.17 7.77 -8.24
N CYS A 151 -12.15 8.66 -7.26
CA CYS A 151 -13.35 9.24 -6.66
C CYS A 151 -14.27 9.93 -7.68
N PRO A 152 -13.81 10.90 -8.49
CA PRO A 152 -14.69 11.54 -9.48
C PRO A 152 -15.09 10.60 -10.63
N MET A 153 -14.23 9.64 -10.99
CA MET A 153 -14.59 8.61 -11.99
C MET A 153 -15.75 7.75 -11.50
N LEU A 154 -15.71 7.32 -10.24
CA LEU A 154 -16.79 6.56 -9.63
C LEU A 154 -18.08 7.37 -9.54
N TYR A 155 -18.00 8.64 -9.13
CA TYR A 155 -19.13 9.54 -9.05
C TYR A 155 -19.78 9.76 -10.43
N SER A 156 -18.99 10.04 -11.46
CA SER A 156 -19.46 10.25 -12.83
C SER A 156 -20.12 8.99 -13.41
N THR A 157 -19.56 7.81 -13.14
CA THR A 157 -20.10 6.54 -13.63
C THR A 157 -21.42 6.21 -12.94
N ASN A 158 -21.52 6.46 -11.63
CA ASN A 158 -22.77 6.21 -10.89
C ASN A 158 -23.91 7.14 -11.32
N LYS A 159 -23.63 8.38 -11.69
CA LYS A 159 -24.62 9.35 -12.17
C LYS A 159 -25.20 8.99 -13.57
N ARG A 160 -24.46 8.20 -14.36
CA ARG A 160 -24.89 7.77 -15.71
C ARG A 160 -25.80 6.54 -15.70
N ILE A 161 -26.08 5.94 -14.55
CA ILE A 161 -27.06 4.87 -14.42
C ILE A 161 -28.42 5.55 -14.20
N PRO A 162 -29.29 5.66 -15.24
CA PRO A 162 -30.63 6.25 -15.07
C PRO A 162 -31.42 5.36 -14.14
N GLY A 163 -32.11 5.96 -13.22
CA GLY A 163 -32.74 5.42 -12.04
C GLY A 163 -33.39 4.04 -12.13
N LYS A 164 -33.20 3.29 -11.08
CA LYS A 164 -34.25 2.44 -10.56
C LYS A 164 -35.11 3.26 -9.62
#